data_3dfcd550c501243a11c8dee4e4c970a2
#
_entry.id   3dfcd550c501243a11c8dee4e4c970a2
#
_cell.length_a   1.000
_cell.length_b   1.000
_cell.length_c   1.000
_cell.angle_alpha   90.00
_cell.angle_beta   90.00
_cell.angle_gamma   90.00
#
_symmetry.space_group_name_H-M   'P 1'
#
loop_
_entity.id
_entity.type
_entity.pdbx_description
1 polymer ?
#
loop_
_entity_poly.entity_id
_entity_poly.type
_entity_poly.pdbx_seq_one_letter_code
_entity_poly.pdbx_strand_id
1 'polypeptide(L)'
;MRERIGEVILHLSLNKSPLKSGKYAAYIRVQYKALNRYYSCHSEFTLKEWEKFEKFPDVGHPAMITFKTFREAVKKLIQEEDFSFTNLAQLTRRSRKNSIQELIKEYEKELTETSRHKTASLYATLRSSLDRFLGGKQLPVTQFSSERCEAFLRWLGDTLGNGSTTISMKARMLTAILQTAVKGHLIPTNPMKSVQKPTWKKRNLTISDDSLSKLLRADEATIGEVNYRYLQYWIASYYGNGMNMKDLLLLKRSDIRDGEIVFFRKKTQHTSVREIHIPITPQLNGAISALSGGRKYILPDLEDYAPNSVEEKKRIEQIIKNVNKHLKDTCRILRISEKVTTGTARHTFATKLLRCGVPVEYISDAMGHSRISTTQNYLDGYTREQRLRAASLLDI
;
A
#
# COMPACT_ATOMS: atom_id res chain seq x y z
N MET A 1 9.83 -38.70 -14.42
CA MET A 1 10.76 -37.70 -15.05
C MET A 1 12.13 -37.84 -14.44
N ARG A 2 13.23 -37.96 -15.25
CA ARG A 2 14.59 -38.20 -14.76
C ARG A 2 15.57 -37.28 -15.47
N GLU A 3 16.47 -36.63 -14.72
CA GLU A 3 17.48 -35.71 -15.24
C GLU A 3 18.84 -35.98 -14.54
N ARG A 4 19.95 -35.94 -15.30
CA ARG A 4 21.31 -36.09 -14.78
C ARG A 4 22.06 -34.76 -14.89
N ILE A 5 22.65 -34.30 -13.80
CA ILE A 5 23.43 -33.08 -13.70
C ILE A 5 24.78 -33.44 -13.09
N GLY A 6 25.83 -33.53 -13.90
CA GLY A 6 27.11 -34.05 -13.47
C GLY A 6 27.00 -35.49 -12.90
N GLU A 7 27.43 -35.66 -11.67
CA GLU A 7 27.36 -36.96 -10.95
C GLU A 7 26.00 -37.17 -10.22
N VAL A 8 25.12 -36.15 -10.22
CA VAL A 8 23.82 -36.22 -9.51
C VAL A 8 22.69 -36.59 -10.45
N ILE A 9 21.86 -37.53 -10.04
CA ILE A 9 20.65 -37.90 -10.77
C ILE A 9 19.43 -37.48 -9.95
N LEU A 10 18.54 -36.67 -10.57
CA LEU A 10 17.25 -36.32 -10.05
C LEU A 10 16.15 -37.18 -10.70
N HIS A 11 15.28 -37.73 -9.91
CA HIS A 11 14.15 -38.52 -10.41
C HIS A 11 12.85 -38.13 -9.68
N LEU A 12 11.91 -37.51 -10.38
CA LEU A 12 10.56 -37.24 -9.90
C LEU A 12 9.67 -38.44 -10.18
N SER A 13 9.06 -39.01 -9.16
CA SER A 13 8.21 -40.20 -9.24
C SER A 13 7.17 -40.24 -8.12
N LEU A 14 6.19 -41.15 -8.22
CA LEU A 14 5.22 -41.43 -7.18
C LEU A 14 5.76 -42.42 -6.14
N ASN A 15 5.22 -42.33 -4.93
CA ASN A 15 5.41 -43.36 -3.91
C ASN A 15 4.76 -44.70 -4.34
N LYS A 16 5.32 -45.80 -3.90
CA LYS A 16 4.83 -47.12 -4.26
C LYS A 16 3.46 -47.46 -3.63
N SER A 17 3.18 -46.87 -2.47
CA SER A 17 1.95 -47.13 -1.71
C SER A 17 1.05 -45.90 -1.71
N PRO A 18 -0.29 -46.08 -1.83
CA PRO A 18 -1.21 -44.96 -1.76
C PRO A 18 -1.32 -44.43 -0.32
N LEU A 19 -1.70 -43.17 -0.21
CA LEU A 19 -2.09 -42.51 1.03
C LEU A 19 -3.50 -42.98 1.47
N LYS A 20 -3.91 -42.60 2.67
CA LYS A 20 -5.29 -42.84 3.16
C LYS A 20 -6.36 -42.22 2.26
N SER A 21 -5.99 -41.19 1.46
CA SER A 21 -6.85 -40.56 0.44
C SER A 21 -7.03 -41.39 -0.85
N GLY A 22 -6.36 -42.50 -0.99
CA GLY A 22 -6.29 -43.30 -2.23
C GLY A 22 -5.39 -42.69 -3.32
N LYS A 23 -4.75 -41.52 -3.06
CA LYS A 23 -3.80 -40.90 -3.96
C LYS A 23 -2.36 -41.25 -3.59
N TYR A 24 -1.42 -41.02 -4.52
CA TYR A 24 0.00 -41.30 -4.36
C TYR A 24 0.78 -40.01 -4.18
N ALA A 25 1.64 -39.95 -3.18
CA ALA A 25 2.50 -38.82 -2.96
C ALA A 25 3.64 -38.75 -3.99
N ALA A 26 3.88 -37.58 -4.58
CA ALA A 26 5.03 -37.35 -5.44
C ALA A 26 6.28 -37.02 -4.62
N TYR A 27 7.43 -37.53 -5.05
CA TYR A 27 8.71 -37.26 -4.44
C TYR A 27 9.84 -37.13 -5.47
N ILE A 28 10.93 -36.42 -5.09
CA ILE A 28 12.17 -36.36 -5.84
C ILE A 28 13.17 -37.27 -5.17
N ARG A 29 13.66 -38.25 -5.91
CA ARG A 29 14.86 -39.02 -5.53
C ARG A 29 16.07 -38.31 -6.05
N VAL A 30 17.01 -37.96 -5.17
CA VAL A 30 18.33 -37.42 -5.50
C VAL A 30 19.35 -38.50 -5.25
N GLN A 31 20.03 -38.91 -6.31
CA GLN A 31 21.11 -39.91 -6.25
C GLN A 31 22.45 -39.23 -6.52
N TYR A 32 23.41 -39.43 -5.63
CA TYR A 32 24.78 -38.98 -5.75
C TYR A 32 25.73 -40.06 -5.27
N LYS A 33 26.63 -40.48 -6.14
CA LYS A 33 27.47 -41.65 -5.91
C LYS A 33 26.58 -42.88 -5.60
N ALA A 34 26.81 -43.60 -4.53
CA ALA A 34 26.03 -44.75 -4.11
C ALA A 34 24.80 -44.39 -3.19
N LEU A 35 24.63 -43.10 -2.84
CA LEU A 35 23.63 -42.67 -1.88
C LEU A 35 22.36 -42.14 -2.56
N ASN A 36 21.19 -42.46 -1.99
CA ASN A 36 19.91 -41.95 -2.40
C ASN A 36 19.22 -41.17 -1.24
N ARG A 37 18.69 -40.02 -1.53
CA ARG A 37 17.82 -39.25 -0.63
C ARG A 37 16.50 -38.92 -1.31
N TYR A 38 15.42 -38.95 -0.53
CA TYR A 38 14.04 -38.73 -1.02
C TYR A 38 13.48 -37.46 -0.40
N TYR A 39 12.86 -36.62 -1.23
CA TYR A 39 12.30 -35.32 -0.84
C TYR A 39 10.86 -35.24 -1.34
N SER A 40 9.91 -34.97 -0.44
CA SER A 40 8.50 -34.83 -0.78
C SER A 40 8.26 -33.60 -1.66
N CYS A 41 7.42 -33.74 -2.69
CA CYS A 41 6.93 -32.62 -3.50
C CYS A 41 5.66 -31.98 -2.93
N HIS A 42 5.14 -32.49 -1.79
CA HIS A 42 3.85 -32.07 -1.21
C HIS A 42 2.70 -32.04 -2.21
N SER A 43 2.72 -32.96 -3.16
CA SER A 43 1.72 -33.12 -4.20
C SER A 43 1.23 -34.57 -4.22
N GLU A 44 -0.05 -34.75 -4.47
CA GLU A 44 -0.69 -36.04 -4.52
C GLU A 44 -1.35 -36.21 -5.88
N PHE A 45 -1.27 -37.41 -6.45
CA PHE A 45 -1.86 -37.77 -7.73
C PHE A 45 -2.63 -39.10 -7.65
N THR A 46 -3.67 -39.22 -8.41
CA THR A 46 -4.17 -40.52 -8.85
C THR A 46 -3.24 -41.05 -9.95
N LEU A 47 -3.25 -42.35 -10.22
CA LEU A 47 -2.42 -42.94 -11.29
C LEU A 47 -2.71 -42.30 -12.67
N LYS A 48 -4.00 -42.04 -12.98
CA LYS A 48 -4.42 -41.40 -14.24
C LYS A 48 -3.87 -39.94 -14.35
N GLU A 49 -3.97 -39.17 -13.25
CA GLU A 49 -3.40 -37.79 -13.21
C GLU A 49 -1.89 -37.81 -13.39
N TRP A 50 -1.20 -38.80 -12.80
CA TRP A 50 0.23 -38.95 -12.95
C TRP A 50 0.66 -39.31 -14.37
N GLU A 51 0.01 -40.25 -15.04
CA GLU A 51 0.26 -40.62 -16.43
C GLU A 51 0.11 -39.43 -17.36
N LYS A 52 -0.92 -38.60 -17.17
CA LYS A 52 -1.12 -37.37 -17.92
C LYS A 52 -0.03 -36.35 -17.62
N PHE A 53 0.32 -36.20 -16.35
CA PHE A 53 1.36 -35.28 -15.91
C PHE A 53 2.76 -35.67 -16.40
N GLU A 54 3.06 -36.96 -16.47
CA GLU A 54 4.35 -37.46 -16.94
C GLU A 54 4.52 -37.27 -18.45
N LYS A 55 3.43 -37.38 -19.24
CA LYS A 55 3.41 -37.10 -20.69
C LYS A 55 3.45 -35.61 -21.00
N PHE A 56 2.73 -34.81 -20.24
CA PHE A 56 2.60 -33.37 -20.43
C PHE A 56 2.80 -32.64 -19.10
N PRO A 57 4.06 -32.45 -18.66
CA PRO A 57 4.36 -31.82 -17.39
C PRO A 57 3.90 -30.38 -17.33
N ASP A 58 2.92 -30.09 -16.48
CA ASP A 58 2.51 -28.69 -16.22
C ASP A 58 3.64 -27.99 -15.42
N VAL A 59 4.22 -26.99 -16.07
CA VAL A 59 5.33 -26.19 -15.51
C VAL A 59 4.90 -25.44 -14.25
N GLY A 60 3.63 -25.12 -14.09
CA GLY A 60 3.04 -24.45 -12.93
C GLY A 60 2.68 -25.39 -11.79
N HIS A 61 2.68 -26.70 -12.02
CA HIS A 61 2.30 -27.66 -11.00
C HIS A 61 3.34 -27.72 -9.86
N PRO A 62 2.94 -27.78 -8.57
CA PRO A 62 3.83 -27.80 -7.40
C PRO A 62 4.95 -28.84 -7.47
N ALA A 63 4.65 -30.04 -8.00
CA ALA A 63 5.68 -31.08 -8.17
C ALA A 63 6.76 -30.67 -9.16
N MET A 64 6.40 -30.00 -10.28
CA MET A 64 7.38 -29.48 -11.26
C MET A 64 8.18 -28.32 -10.71
N ILE A 65 7.52 -27.43 -9.99
CA ILE A 65 8.20 -26.29 -9.34
C ILE A 65 9.24 -26.81 -8.34
N THR A 66 8.87 -27.80 -7.50
CA THR A 66 9.80 -28.44 -6.56
C THR A 66 10.94 -29.12 -7.31
N PHE A 67 10.66 -29.86 -8.38
CA PHE A 67 11.69 -30.50 -9.19
C PHE A 67 12.68 -29.48 -9.80
N LYS A 68 12.17 -28.40 -10.37
CA LYS A 68 13.02 -27.30 -10.88
C LYS A 68 13.89 -26.65 -9.80
N THR A 69 13.33 -26.43 -8.61
CA THR A 69 14.08 -25.90 -7.46
C THR A 69 15.25 -26.80 -7.11
N PHE A 70 15.03 -28.11 -7.04
CA PHE A 70 16.10 -29.07 -6.78
C PHE A 70 17.13 -29.09 -7.91
N ARG A 71 16.66 -29.02 -9.16
CA ARG A 71 17.53 -28.96 -10.35
C ARG A 71 18.46 -27.77 -10.31
N GLU A 72 17.95 -26.57 -10.05
CA GLU A 72 18.78 -25.36 -10.00
C GLU A 72 19.72 -25.36 -8.79
N ALA A 73 19.28 -25.89 -7.63
CA ALA A 73 20.14 -26.06 -6.47
C ALA A 73 21.27 -27.03 -6.73
N VAL A 74 21.01 -28.15 -7.42
CA VAL A 74 22.05 -29.14 -7.81
C VAL A 74 22.99 -28.52 -8.82
N LYS A 75 22.50 -27.81 -9.85
CA LYS A 75 23.37 -27.12 -10.82
C LYS A 75 24.34 -26.18 -10.14
N LYS A 76 23.84 -25.35 -9.22
CA LYS A 76 24.64 -24.40 -8.47
C LYS A 76 25.73 -25.10 -7.66
N LEU A 77 25.38 -26.13 -6.89
CA LEU A 77 26.31 -26.86 -6.06
C LEU A 77 27.36 -27.63 -6.87
N ILE A 78 27.00 -28.13 -8.05
CA ILE A 78 27.94 -28.76 -8.97
C ILE A 78 28.92 -27.73 -9.57
N GLN A 79 28.44 -26.56 -9.96
CA GLN A 79 29.28 -25.48 -10.47
C GLN A 79 30.23 -24.91 -9.42
N GLU A 80 29.82 -24.90 -8.14
CA GLU A 80 30.65 -24.48 -7.01
C GLU A 80 31.52 -25.60 -6.43
N GLU A 81 31.53 -26.82 -7.05
CA GLU A 81 32.24 -28.04 -6.60
C GLU A 81 31.94 -28.43 -5.15
N ASP A 82 30.77 -27.99 -4.62
CA ASP A 82 30.39 -28.10 -3.21
C ASP A 82 29.12 -28.96 -3.00
N PHE A 83 28.93 -29.97 -3.85
CA PHE A 83 27.74 -30.81 -3.71
C PHE A 83 27.82 -31.73 -2.50
N SER A 84 26.92 -31.49 -1.57
CA SER A 84 26.59 -32.42 -0.47
C SER A 84 25.10 -32.45 -0.23
N PHE A 85 24.58 -33.54 0.33
CA PHE A 85 23.17 -33.60 0.73
C PHE A 85 22.83 -32.59 1.83
N THR A 86 23.80 -32.17 2.63
CA THR A 86 23.66 -31.13 3.65
C THR A 86 23.44 -29.76 2.99
N ASN A 87 24.30 -29.40 2.04
CA ASN A 87 24.20 -28.15 1.30
C ASN A 87 22.96 -28.10 0.42
N LEU A 88 22.62 -29.21 -0.24
CA LEU A 88 21.37 -29.35 -0.97
C LEU A 88 20.15 -29.15 -0.05
N ALA A 89 20.16 -29.78 1.15
CA ALA A 89 19.09 -29.58 2.12
C ALA A 89 19.01 -28.15 2.64
N GLN A 90 20.13 -27.45 2.82
CA GLN A 90 20.15 -26.04 3.21
C GLN A 90 19.55 -25.15 2.10
N LEU A 91 19.98 -25.32 0.86
CA LEU A 91 19.46 -24.56 -0.28
C LEU A 91 17.97 -24.84 -0.53
N THR A 92 17.54 -26.11 -0.42
CA THR A 92 16.13 -26.49 -0.60
C THR A 92 15.29 -26.26 0.64
N ARG A 93 15.83 -26.22 1.86
CA ARG A 93 15.15 -25.79 3.09
C ARG A 93 14.85 -24.27 3.08
N ARG A 94 15.72 -23.45 2.49
CA ARG A 94 15.39 -22.04 2.22
C ARG A 94 14.13 -21.93 1.35
N SER A 95 13.96 -22.81 0.37
CA SER A 95 12.73 -22.94 -0.43
C SER A 95 11.52 -23.41 0.40
N ARG A 96 11.69 -24.21 1.44
CA ARG A 96 10.61 -24.71 2.32
C ARG A 96 10.17 -23.68 3.38
N LYS A 97 11.02 -22.75 3.78
CA LYS A 97 10.68 -21.67 4.72
C LYS A 97 9.86 -20.54 4.07
N ASN A 98 9.71 -20.53 2.76
CA ASN A 98 9.06 -19.44 2.06
C ASN A 98 7.56 -19.66 1.92
N SER A 99 6.84 -19.64 3.05
CA SER A 99 5.40 -19.39 3.01
C SER A 99 5.15 -17.96 2.58
N ILE A 100 3.98 -17.69 1.98
CA ILE A 100 3.61 -16.32 1.61
C ILE A 100 3.60 -15.40 2.83
N GLN A 101 3.26 -15.92 4.01
CA GLN A 101 3.27 -15.19 5.27
C GLN A 101 4.69 -14.83 5.72
N GLU A 102 5.65 -15.74 5.57
CA GLU A 102 7.06 -15.47 5.91
C GLU A 102 7.68 -14.44 4.97
N LEU A 103 7.42 -14.53 3.66
CA LEU A 103 7.87 -13.51 2.71
C LEU A 103 7.35 -12.11 3.05
N ILE A 104 6.07 -12.03 3.46
CA ILE A 104 5.51 -10.75 3.90
C ILE A 104 6.21 -10.28 5.18
N LYS A 105 6.46 -11.17 6.14
CA LYS A 105 7.12 -10.84 7.41
C LYS A 105 8.58 -10.36 7.20
N GLU A 106 9.31 -10.98 6.29
CA GLU A 106 10.65 -10.53 5.92
C GLU A 106 10.61 -9.14 5.29
N TYR A 107 9.65 -8.89 4.40
CA TYR A 107 9.47 -7.58 3.79
C TYR A 107 9.00 -6.51 4.81
N GLU A 108 8.16 -6.87 5.78
CA GLU A 108 7.80 -6.00 6.92
C GLU A 108 9.04 -5.57 7.70
N LYS A 109 9.96 -6.51 7.94
CA LYS A 109 11.22 -6.26 8.65
C LYS A 109 12.11 -5.28 7.88
N GLU A 110 12.33 -5.52 6.58
CA GLU A 110 13.09 -4.64 5.69
C GLU A 110 12.52 -3.21 5.66
N LEU A 111 11.19 -3.10 5.56
CA LEU A 111 10.51 -1.82 5.61
C LEU A 111 10.69 -1.10 6.96
N THR A 112 10.74 -1.83 8.06
CA THR A 112 10.95 -1.28 9.39
C THR A 112 12.39 -0.78 9.56
N GLU A 113 13.37 -1.55 9.12
CA GLU A 113 14.80 -1.21 9.11
C GLU A 113 15.08 0.04 8.25
N THR A 114 14.34 0.19 7.14
CA THR A 114 14.40 1.39 6.27
C THR A 114 13.49 2.54 6.75
N SER A 115 13.04 2.52 8.00
CA SER A 115 12.17 3.55 8.62
C SER A 115 10.81 3.77 7.94
N ARG A 116 10.35 2.82 7.11
CA ARG A 116 9.06 2.86 6.40
C ARG A 116 7.92 2.23 7.20
N HIS A 117 7.83 2.54 8.49
CA HIS A 117 6.93 1.91 9.46
C HIS A 117 5.44 1.89 9.03
N LYS A 118 4.92 2.98 8.42
CA LYS A 118 3.53 2.99 7.93
C LYS A 118 3.30 1.97 6.82
N THR A 119 4.26 1.80 5.92
CA THR A 119 4.17 0.78 4.86
C THR A 119 4.27 -0.61 5.48
N ALA A 120 5.18 -0.84 6.42
CA ALA A 120 5.29 -2.12 7.15
C ALA A 120 3.96 -2.49 7.82
N SER A 121 3.29 -1.54 8.51
CA SER A 121 1.98 -1.76 9.13
C SER A 121 0.90 -2.18 8.12
N LEU A 122 0.91 -1.65 6.89
CA LEU A 122 -0.01 -2.09 5.83
C LEU A 122 0.25 -3.55 5.45
N TYR A 123 1.51 -3.96 5.30
CA TYR A 123 1.86 -5.36 5.01
C TYR A 123 1.49 -6.30 6.17
N ALA A 124 1.63 -5.86 7.44
CA ALA A 124 1.15 -6.60 8.59
C ALA A 124 -0.38 -6.84 8.51
N THR A 125 -1.17 -5.85 8.05
CA THR A 125 -2.61 -6.04 7.83
C THR A 125 -2.91 -7.00 6.66
N LEU A 126 -2.09 -7.02 5.62
CA LEU A 126 -2.19 -8.00 4.53
C LEU A 126 -1.91 -9.41 5.07
N ARG A 127 -0.82 -9.60 5.82
CA ARG A 127 -0.45 -10.88 6.43
C ARG A 127 -1.56 -11.41 7.34
N SER A 128 -2.07 -10.56 8.24
CA SER A 128 -3.19 -10.93 9.13
C SER A 128 -4.45 -11.35 8.34
N SER A 129 -4.73 -10.70 7.21
CA SER A 129 -5.86 -11.10 6.35
C SER A 129 -5.61 -12.44 5.67
N LEU A 130 -4.38 -12.70 5.22
CA LEU A 130 -3.99 -13.98 4.64
C LEU A 130 -4.04 -15.12 5.67
N ASP A 131 -3.55 -14.87 6.89
CA ASP A 131 -3.63 -15.86 7.98
C ASP A 131 -5.07 -16.26 8.28
N ARG A 132 -5.99 -15.29 8.32
CA ARG A 132 -7.42 -15.57 8.51
C ARG A 132 -8.03 -16.34 7.34
N PHE A 133 -7.68 -15.97 6.10
CA PHE A 133 -8.13 -16.66 4.89
C PHE A 133 -7.66 -18.12 4.83
N LEU A 134 -6.44 -18.38 5.27
CA LEU A 134 -5.80 -19.68 5.27
C LEU A 134 -6.09 -20.52 6.53
N GLY A 135 -6.90 -19.98 7.47
CA GLY A 135 -7.20 -20.66 8.75
C GLY A 135 -5.95 -20.91 9.59
N GLY A 136 -4.98 -19.99 9.57
CA GLY A 136 -3.70 -20.10 10.28
C GLY A 136 -2.68 -21.05 9.66
N LYS A 137 -3.00 -21.71 8.55
CA LYS A 137 -2.08 -22.63 7.87
C LYS A 137 -1.03 -21.85 7.09
N GLN A 138 0.24 -22.25 7.23
CA GLN A 138 1.32 -21.71 6.40
C GLN A 138 1.21 -22.27 4.98
N LEU A 139 1.16 -21.40 3.98
CA LEU A 139 1.06 -21.81 2.59
C LEU A 139 2.37 -21.49 1.84
N PRO A 140 3.07 -22.51 1.31
CA PRO A 140 4.21 -22.27 0.43
C PRO A 140 3.85 -21.36 -0.74
N VAL A 141 4.69 -20.39 -1.06
CA VAL A 141 4.43 -19.44 -2.16
C VAL A 141 4.23 -20.17 -3.52
N THR A 142 4.86 -21.32 -3.69
CA THR A 142 4.71 -22.19 -4.86
C THR A 142 3.29 -22.73 -5.05
N GLN A 143 2.48 -22.74 -3.98
CA GLN A 143 1.09 -23.19 -4.00
C GLN A 143 0.08 -22.05 -4.09
N PHE A 144 0.58 -20.80 -4.21
CA PHE A 144 -0.27 -19.62 -4.32
C PHE A 144 -0.61 -19.35 -5.80
N SER A 145 -1.60 -20.08 -6.33
CA SER A 145 -2.05 -19.99 -7.72
C SER A 145 -2.89 -18.73 -8.00
N SER A 146 -3.19 -18.47 -9.28
CA SER A 146 -4.08 -17.36 -9.71
C SER A 146 -5.48 -17.51 -9.12
N GLU A 147 -6.03 -18.72 -9.14
CA GLU A 147 -7.36 -19.04 -8.58
C GLU A 147 -7.40 -18.76 -7.07
N ARG A 148 -6.31 -19.05 -6.36
CA ARG A 148 -6.20 -18.76 -4.92
C ARG A 148 -6.06 -17.27 -4.65
N CYS A 149 -5.36 -16.55 -5.50
CA CYS A 149 -5.32 -15.08 -5.45
C CYS A 149 -6.72 -14.49 -5.62
N GLU A 150 -7.49 -14.94 -6.61
CA GLU A 150 -8.86 -14.49 -6.85
C GLU A 150 -9.78 -14.85 -5.69
N ALA A 151 -9.68 -16.08 -5.16
CA ALA A 151 -10.46 -16.50 -4.00
C ALA A 151 -10.16 -15.63 -2.77
N PHE A 152 -8.89 -15.27 -2.55
CA PHE A 152 -8.52 -14.35 -1.48
C PHE A 152 -9.11 -12.95 -1.68
N LEU A 153 -9.06 -12.38 -2.90
CA LEU A 153 -9.64 -11.07 -3.17
C LEU A 153 -11.17 -11.06 -3.00
N ARG A 154 -11.88 -12.11 -3.43
CA ARG A 154 -13.31 -12.28 -3.18
C ARG A 154 -13.60 -12.38 -1.69
N TRP A 155 -12.87 -13.23 -0.96
CA TRP A 155 -13.03 -13.39 0.48
C TRP A 155 -12.84 -12.07 1.26
N LEU A 156 -11.92 -11.20 0.82
CA LEU A 156 -11.76 -9.86 1.41
C LEU A 156 -13.04 -9.01 1.31
N GLY A 157 -13.79 -9.13 0.20
CA GLY A 157 -15.06 -8.44 0.01
C GLY A 157 -16.19 -9.12 0.79
N ASP A 158 -16.39 -10.38 0.53
CA ASP A 158 -17.58 -11.14 0.96
C ASP A 158 -17.56 -11.43 2.46
N THR A 159 -16.39 -11.77 3.01
CA THR A 159 -16.27 -12.16 4.43
C THR A 159 -15.83 -11.00 5.32
N LEU A 160 -14.90 -10.13 4.87
CA LEU A 160 -14.42 -9.02 5.69
C LEU A 160 -15.14 -7.69 5.40
N GLY A 161 -16.05 -7.64 4.42
CA GLY A 161 -16.75 -6.42 4.03
C GLY A 161 -15.82 -5.30 3.52
N ASN A 162 -14.64 -5.63 3.03
CA ASN A 162 -13.70 -4.63 2.53
C ASN A 162 -14.22 -3.96 1.26
N GLY A 163 -14.18 -2.64 1.21
CA GLY A 163 -14.51 -1.90 -0.02
C GLY A 163 -13.44 -2.07 -1.11
N SER A 164 -13.83 -1.83 -2.38
CA SER A 164 -12.99 -1.98 -3.58
C SER A 164 -11.60 -1.34 -3.48
N THR A 165 -11.50 -0.18 -2.85
CA THR A 165 -10.21 0.52 -2.61
C THR A 165 -9.25 -0.30 -1.73
N THR A 166 -9.76 -0.88 -0.63
CA THR A 166 -8.96 -1.71 0.28
C THR A 166 -8.53 -3.00 -0.39
N ILE A 167 -9.43 -3.64 -1.14
CA ILE A 167 -9.13 -4.85 -1.91
C ILE A 167 -8.07 -4.56 -2.97
N SER A 168 -8.23 -3.48 -3.75
CA SER A 168 -7.23 -3.05 -4.75
C SER A 168 -5.86 -2.77 -4.13
N MET A 169 -5.82 -2.13 -2.96
CA MET A 169 -4.57 -1.88 -2.23
C MET A 169 -3.91 -3.20 -1.81
N LYS A 170 -4.64 -4.12 -1.19
CA LYS A 170 -4.11 -5.43 -0.78
C LYS A 170 -3.68 -6.28 -1.99
N ALA A 171 -4.42 -6.20 -3.12
CA ALA A 171 -4.03 -6.86 -4.37
C ALA A 171 -2.68 -6.35 -4.90
N ARG A 172 -2.44 -5.03 -4.87
CA ARG A 172 -1.13 -4.45 -5.27
C ARG A 172 -0.01 -4.90 -4.35
N MET A 173 -0.26 -4.93 -3.04
CA MET A 173 0.72 -5.39 -2.06
C MET A 173 1.07 -6.86 -2.26
N LEU A 174 0.05 -7.72 -2.47
CA LEU A 174 0.25 -9.13 -2.79
C LEU A 174 1.02 -9.31 -4.11
N THR A 175 0.70 -8.50 -5.13
CA THR A 175 1.46 -8.48 -6.39
C THR A 175 2.94 -8.17 -6.15
N ALA A 176 3.25 -7.21 -5.28
CA ALA A 176 4.64 -6.84 -4.98
C ALA A 176 5.38 -7.99 -4.28
N ILE A 177 4.78 -8.64 -3.28
CA ILE A 177 5.37 -9.79 -2.58
C ILE A 177 5.61 -10.96 -3.54
N LEU A 178 4.62 -11.30 -4.37
CA LEU A 178 4.78 -12.37 -5.36
C LEU A 178 5.82 -12.02 -6.44
N GLN A 179 5.99 -10.74 -6.74
CA GLN A 179 7.07 -10.28 -7.64
C GLN A 179 8.45 -10.44 -6.99
N THR A 180 8.56 -10.23 -5.69
CA THR A 180 9.81 -10.52 -4.94
C THR A 180 10.11 -12.02 -4.96
N ALA A 181 9.08 -12.88 -4.83
CA ALA A 181 9.24 -14.33 -4.97
C ALA A 181 9.71 -14.76 -6.36
N VAL A 182 9.24 -14.08 -7.43
CA VAL A 182 9.74 -14.31 -8.80
C VAL A 182 11.21 -13.89 -8.93
N LYS A 183 11.59 -12.71 -8.41
CA LYS A 183 12.97 -12.24 -8.42
C LYS A 183 13.92 -13.16 -7.62
N GLY A 184 13.40 -13.74 -6.53
CA GLY A 184 14.11 -14.74 -5.72
C GLY A 184 14.07 -16.16 -6.29
N HIS A 185 13.58 -16.35 -7.52
CA HIS A 185 13.45 -17.65 -8.20
C HIS A 185 12.63 -18.70 -7.42
N LEU A 186 11.74 -18.27 -6.53
CA LEU A 186 10.86 -19.15 -5.75
C LEU A 186 9.64 -19.62 -6.58
N ILE A 187 9.18 -18.79 -7.50
CA ILE A 187 8.11 -19.09 -8.46
C ILE A 187 8.50 -18.58 -9.85
N PRO A 188 8.09 -19.25 -10.93
CA PRO A 188 8.49 -18.88 -12.29
C PRO A 188 7.80 -17.59 -12.79
N THR A 189 6.55 -17.38 -12.40
CA THR A 189 5.73 -16.24 -12.82
C THR A 189 4.89 -15.73 -11.66
N ASN A 190 4.52 -14.46 -11.72
CA ASN A 190 3.65 -13.87 -10.71
C ASN A 190 2.18 -14.20 -11.01
N PRO A 191 1.49 -15.00 -10.18
CA PRO A 191 0.10 -15.40 -10.43
C PRO A 191 -0.88 -14.24 -10.41
N MET A 192 -0.54 -13.11 -9.76
CA MET A 192 -1.37 -11.90 -9.78
C MET A 192 -1.41 -11.18 -11.14
N LYS A 193 -0.62 -11.60 -12.14
CA LYS A 193 -0.65 -10.97 -13.48
C LYS A 193 -1.95 -11.27 -14.24
N SER A 194 -2.49 -12.46 -14.08
CA SER A 194 -3.76 -12.90 -14.70
C SER A 194 -5.00 -12.54 -13.89
N VAL A 195 -4.83 -12.12 -12.63
CA VAL A 195 -5.95 -11.82 -11.73
C VAL A 195 -6.52 -10.43 -12.01
N GLN A 196 -7.83 -10.37 -12.25
CA GLN A 196 -8.55 -9.11 -12.39
C GLN A 196 -8.65 -8.40 -11.04
N LYS A 197 -8.11 -7.17 -10.99
CA LYS A 197 -8.10 -6.35 -9.78
C LYS A 197 -9.31 -5.42 -9.78
N PRO A 198 -10.00 -5.26 -8.63
CA PRO A 198 -11.09 -4.29 -8.54
C PRO A 198 -10.61 -2.90 -8.93
N THR A 199 -11.39 -2.20 -9.74
CA THR A 199 -11.12 -0.81 -10.10
C THR A 199 -11.30 0.09 -8.90
N TRP A 200 -10.42 1.06 -8.78
CA TRP A 200 -10.48 2.04 -7.72
C TRP A 200 -11.60 3.04 -8.02
N LYS A 201 -12.64 3.06 -7.19
CA LYS A 201 -13.67 4.11 -7.29
C LYS A 201 -13.13 5.38 -6.64
N LYS A 202 -13.03 6.44 -7.44
CA LYS A 202 -12.72 7.79 -6.97
C LYS A 202 -13.80 8.19 -5.95
N ARG A 203 -13.40 8.66 -4.78
CA ARG A 203 -14.32 9.25 -3.81
C ARG A 203 -14.34 10.74 -4.05
N ASN A 204 -15.53 11.30 -4.26
CA ASN A 204 -15.70 12.73 -4.14
C ASN A 204 -15.61 13.12 -2.66
N LEU A 205 -14.57 13.89 -2.32
CA LEU A 205 -14.33 14.40 -0.97
C LEU A 205 -14.45 15.94 -0.93
N THR A 206 -14.92 16.55 -2.01
CA THR A 206 -15.16 17.98 -2.09
C THR A 206 -16.48 18.29 -1.39
N ILE A 207 -16.49 19.35 -0.60
CA ILE A 207 -17.71 19.88 0.00
C ILE A 207 -18.33 20.95 -0.89
N SER A 208 -19.63 21.18 -0.76
CA SER A 208 -20.37 22.23 -1.48
C SER A 208 -19.91 23.63 -1.08
N ASP A 209 -20.18 24.63 -1.93
CA ASP A 209 -19.87 26.02 -1.62
C ASP A 209 -20.69 26.53 -0.42
N ASP A 210 -21.93 26.04 -0.20
CA ASP A 210 -22.71 26.34 1.00
C ASP A 210 -22.03 25.80 2.26
N SER A 211 -21.65 24.55 2.27
CA SER A 211 -20.97 23.93 3.41
C SER A 211 -19.61 24.57 3.68
N LEU A 212 -18.86 24.93 2.62
CA LEU A 212 -17.61 25.68 2.75
C LEU A 212 -17.86 27.05 3.40
N SER A 213 -18.89 27.80 2.94
CA SER A 213 -19.24 29.10 3.50
C SER A 213 -19.62 29.01 4.97
N LYS A 214 -20.41 27.99 5.37
CA LYS A 214 -20.77 27.75 6.77
C LYS A 214 -19.55 27.48 7.64
N LEU A 215 -18.60 26.67 7.17
CA LEU A 215 -17.35 26.39 7.91
C LEU A 215 -16.47 27.62 8.07
N LEU A 216 -16.33 28.42 6.98
CA LEU A 216 -15.45 29.59 7.00
C LEU A 216 -16.04 30.78 7.81
N ARG A 217 -17.36 30.84 7.98
CA ARG A 217 -18.06 31.87 8.77
C ARG A 217 -18.37 31.45 10.20
N ALA A 218 -18.14 30.19 10.54
CA ALA A 218 -18.42 29.71 11.89
C ALA A 218 -17.51 30.41 12.91
N ASP A 219 -18.13 30.91 13.98
CA ASP A 219 -17.44 31.54 15.10
C ASP A 219 -17.53 30.69 16.37
N GLU A 220 -16.79 31.11 17.36
CA GLU A 220 -16.70 30.42 18.66
C GLU A 220 -18.03 30.38 19.39
N ALA A 221 -18.82 31.47 19.28
CA ALA A 221 -20.15 31.56 19.93
C ALA A 221 -21.11 30.51 19.37
N THR A 222 -21.03 30.24 18.06
CA THR A 222 -21.90 29.28 17.38
C THR A 222 -21.55 27.84 17.63
N ILE A 223 -20.23 27.49 17.58
CA ILE A 223 -19.82 26.08 17.60
C ILE A 223 -19.07 25.69 18.87
N GLY A 224 -18.80 26.62 19.77
CA GLY A 224 -18.04 26.45 21.00
C GLY A 224 -16.52 26.46 20.82
N GLU A 225 -15.81 26.94 21.83
CA GLU A 225 -14.34 27.17 21.83
C GLU A 225 -13.55 25.98 21.29
N VAL A 226 -13.83 24.79 21.80
CA VAL A 226 -13.08 23.58 21.43
C VAL A 226 -13.26 23.22 19.97
N ASN A 227 -14.49 23.25 19.46
CA ASN A 227 -14.77 22.95 18.05
C ASN A 227 -14.19 24.04 17.14
N TYR A 228 -14.28 25.32 17.56
CA TYR A 228 -13.71 26.44 16.85
C TYR A 228 -12.19 26.28 16.70
N ARG A 229 -11.48 25.98 17.79
CA ARG A 229 -10.02 25.71 17.76
C ARG A 229 -9.69 24.59 16.76
N TYR A 230 -10.38 23.45 16.81
CA TYR A 230 -10.12 22.34 15.89
C TYR A 230 -10.53 22.65 14.44
N LEU A 231 -11.53 23.51 14.21
CA LEU A 231 -11.87 24.01 12.88
C LEU A 231 -10.73 24.84 12.29
N GLN A 232 -9.99 25.62 13.08
CA GLN A 232 -8.86 26.43 12.60
C GLN A 232 -7.75 25.58 11.96
N TYR A 233 -7.50 24.35 12.42
CA TYR A 233 -6.58 23.43 11.71
C TYR A 233 -7.05 23.11 10.29
N TRP A 234 -8.34 22.93 10.11
CA TRP A 234 -8.91 22.66 8.79
C TRP A 234 -8.84 23.90 7.90
N ILE A 235 -9.15 25.07 8.45
CA ILE A 235 -9.09 26.36 7.75
C ILE A 235 -7.64 26.67 7.37
N ALA A 236 -6.68 26.49 8.28
CA ALA A 236 -5.25 26.67 7.99
C ALA A 236 -4.78 25.71 6.88
N SER A 237 -5.23 24.46 6.90
CA SER A 237 -4.95 23.51 5.83
C SER A 237 -5.56 23.96 4.49
N TYR A 238 -6.79 24.46 4.48
CA TYR A 238 -7.48 24.90 3.28
C TYR A 238 -6.79 26.12 2.64
N TYR A 239 -6.55 27.18 3.41
CA TYR A 239 -5.86 28.39 2.91
C TYR A 239 -4.34 28.16 2.73
N GLY A 240 -3.78 27.16 3.38
CA GLY A 240 -2.39 26.70 3.18
C GLY A 240 -2.25 25.77 1.97
N ASN A 241 -2.84 26.12 0.83
CA ASN A 241 -2.79 25.35 -0.43
C ASN A 241 -3.25 23.89 -0.29
N GLY A 242 -4.22 23.64 0.58
CA GLY A 242 -4.70 22.30 0.88
C GLY A 242 -3.61 21.42 1.50
N MET A 243 -2.73 21.97 2.31
CA MET A 243 -1.63 21.28 2.98
C MET A 243 -2.13 20.10 3.81
N ASN A 244 -1.40 18.97 3.79
CA ASN A 244 -1.75 17.87 4.68
C ASN A 244 -1.54 18.25 6.14
N MET A 245 -2.40 17.79 7.03
CA MET A 245 -2.33 18.06 8.46
C MET A 245 -0.95 17.76 9.06
N LYS A 246 -0.30 16.67 8.61
CA LYS A 246 1.06 16.34 9.08
C LYS A 246 2.08 17.41 8.68
N ASP A 247 1.99 17.94 7.45
CA ASP A 247 2.93 18.95 6.98
C ASP A 247 2.67 20.27 7.73
N LEU A 248 1.40 20.64 7.95
CA LEU A 248 1.00 21.82 8.75
C LEU A 248 1.55 21.78 10.18
N LEU A 249 1.42 20.66 10.88
CA LEU A 249 1.91 20.50 12.24
C LEU A 249 3.44 20.53 12.35
N LEU A 250 4.15 20.23 11.27
CA LEU A 250 5.61 20.20 11.23
C LEU A 250 6.24 21.47 10.70
N LEU A 251 5.44 22.48 10.32
CA LEU A 251 5.96 23.78 9.89
C LEU A 251 6.69 24.48 11.04
N LYS A 252 7.86 25.00 10.72
CA LYS A 252 8.67 25.76 11.65
C LYS A 252 8.52 27.26 11.40
N ARG A 253 8.82 28.08 12.39
CA ARG A 253 8.88 29.53 12.22
C ARG A 253 9.94 29.95 11.19
N SER A 254 11.03 29.20 11.06
CA SER A 254 12.06 29.40 10.04
C SER A 254 11.58 29.13 8.61
N ASP A 255 10.42 28.50 8.43
CA ASP A 255 9.82 28.26 7.13
C ASP A 255 9.04 29.49 6.62
N ILE A 256 8.87 30.53 7.48
CA ILE A 256 8.27 31.81 7.09
C ILE A 256 9.40 32.72 6.54
N ARG A 257 9.27 33.11 5.25
CA ARG A 257 10.21 33.96 4.54
C ARG A 257 9.45 34.91 3.62
N ASP A 258 9.76 36.19 3.66
CA ASP A 258 9.22 37.21 2.74
C ASP A 258 7.68 37.19 2.60
N GLY A 259 6.96 36.96 3.69
CA GLY A 259 5.49 36.89 3.69
C GLY A 259 4.90 35.59 3.16
N GLU A 260 5.72 34.59 2.92
CA GLU A 260 5.31 33.26 2.48
C GLU A 260 5.75 32.16 3.47
N ILE A 261 5.03 31.03 3.47
CA ILE A 261 5.50 29.78 4.08
C ILE A 261 6.18 28.98 2.96
N VAL A 262 7.49 28.69 3.13
CA VAL A 262 8.31 27.98 2.15
C VAL A 262 8.82 26.69 2.79
N PHE A 263 8.41 25.54 2.28
CA PHE A 263 8.79 24.26 2.86
C PHE A 263 8.87 23.12 1.84
N PHE A 264 9.54 22.02 2.25
CA PHE A 264 9.61 20.78 1.49
C PHE A 264 8.63 19.75 2.05
N ARG A 265 7.82 19.17 1.17
CA ARG A 265 6.85 18.15 1.58
C ARG A 265 7.52 16.85 2.04
N LYS A 266 7.39 16.50 3.32
CA LYS A 266 8.05 15.31 3.90
C LYS A 266 7.69 13.97 3.22
N LYS A 267 6.46 13.82 2.72
CA LYS A 267 6.03 12.57 2.07
C LYS A 267 6.77 12.27 0.75
N THR A 268 7.19 13.29 0.02
CA THR A 268 7.81 13.16 -1.31
C THR A 268 9.28 13.59 -1.33
N GLN A 269 9.87 13.91 -0.18
CA GLN A 269 11.24 14.38 -0.02
C GLN A 269 12.30 13.45 -0.67
N HIS A 270 12.04 12.15 -0.73
CA HIS A 270 12.94 11.18 -1.36
C HIS A 270 12.73 11.00 -2.88
N THR A 271 11.64 11.52 -3.44
CA THR A 271 11.27 11.31 -4.85
C THR A 271 11.15 12.58 -5.66
N SER A 272 10.92 13.72 -5.00
CA SER A 272 10.80 15.03 -5.62
C SER A 272 11.14 16.10 -4.57
N VAL A 273 12.30 16.73 -4.74
CA VAL A 273 12.74 17.86 -3.90
C VAL A 273 12.23 19.13 -4.56
N ARG A 274 11.01 19.57 -4.20
CA ARG A 274 10.42 20.82 -4.69
C ARG A 274 9.97 21.64 -3.52
N GLU A 275 10.34 22.92 -3.50
CA GLU A 275 9.82 23.89 -2.56
C GLU A 275 8.35 24.19 -2.87
N ILE A 276 7.57 24.31 -1.82
CA ILE A 276 6.17 24.72 -1.90
C ILE A 276 6.10 26.10 -1.27
N HIS A 277 5.58 27.06 -2.02
CA HIS A 277 5.40 28.43 -1.64
C HIS A 277 3.93 28.70 -1.33
N ILE A 278 3.62 29.23 -0.16
CA ILE A 278 2.27 29.52 0.29
C ILE A 278 2.22 30.97 0.78
N PRO A 279 1.59 31.89 0.05
CA PRO A 279 1.39 33.24 0.52
C PRO A 279 0.61 33.28 1.84
N ILE A 280 1.07 34.05 2.82
CA ILE A 280 0.38 34.23 4.10
C ILE A 280 -0.71 35.28 3.90
N THR A 281 -1.88 34.79 3.48
CA THR A 281 -3.09 35.64 3.38
C THR A 281 -3.63 36.01 4.76
N PRO A 282 -4.44 37.06 4.89
CA PRO A 282 -5.09 37.41 6.18
C PRO A 282 -5.89 36.24 6.78
N GLN A 283 -6.54 35.43 5.94
CA GLN A 283 -7.32 34.27 6.37
C GLN A 283 -6.40 33.14 6.92
N LEU A 284 -5.29 32.86 6.24
CA LEU A 284 -4.31 31.87 6.71
C LEU A 284 -3.67 32.35 8.02
N ASN A 285 -3.28 33.62 8.08
CA ASN A 285 -2.70 34.22 9.28
C ASN A 285 -3.69 34.18 10.45
N GLY A 286 -4.97 34.49 10.24
CA GLY A 286 -6.00 34.42 11.26
C GLY A 286 -6.13 33.01 11.84
N ALA A 287 -6.22 31.99 10.97
CA ALA A 287 -6.32 30.61 11.40
C ALA A 287 -5.08 30.11 12.16
N ILE A 288 -3.87 30.49 11.71
CA ILE A 288 -2.62 30.18 12.40
C ILE A 288 -2.55 30.89 13.75
N SER A 289 -2.93 32.18 13.81
CA SER A 289 -2.91 32.98 15.03
C SER A 289 -3.85 32.43 16.09
N ALA A 290 -5.02 31.94 15.70
CA ALA A 290 -5.96 31.27 16.62
C ALA A 290 -5.39 29.96 17.21
N LEU A 291 -4.40 29.36 16.59
CA LEU A 291 -3.73 28.12 17.02
C LEU A 291 -2.34 28.39 17.61
N SER A 292 -1.82 29.59 17.48
CA SER A 292 -0.40 29.91 17.70
C SER A 292 0.01 29.88 19.18
N GLY A 293 1.31 29.79 19.39
CA GLY A 293 1.95 29.73 20.70
C GLY A 293 3.28 28.99 20.69
N GLY A 294 3.67 28.42 19.55
CA GLY A 294 4.92 27.68 19.41
C GLY A 294 6.14 28.61 19.37
N ARG A 295 7.26 28.16 19.94
CA ARG A 295 8.56 28.83 19.89
C ARG A 295 9.35 28.42 18.65
N LYS A 296 9.40 27.12 18.35
CA LYS A 296 10.13 26.52 17.23
C LYS A 296 9.22 26.25 16.04
N TYR A 297 8.05 25.67 16.30
CA TYR A 297 7.04 25.38 15.30
C TYR A 297 6.05 26.56 15.16
N ILE A 298 5.36 26.65 14.02
CA ILE A 298 4.29 27.63 13.84
C ILE A 298 3.13 27.30 14.80
N LEU A 299 2.83 26.01 14.96
CA LEU A 299 1.82 25.50 15.90
C LEU A 299 2.50 24.85 17.10
N PRO A 300 1.99 25.02 18.34
CA PRO A 300 2.67 24.59 19.57
C PRO A 300 2.66 23.09 19.83
N ASP A 301 1.87 22.33 19.09
CA ASP A 301 1.49 20.96 19.41
C ASP A 301 2.66 19.96 19.48
N LEU A 302 3.79 20.26 18.86
CA LEU A 302 4.96 19.39 18.75
C LEU A 302 6.21 19.94 19.43
N GLU A 303 6.11 21.03 20.21
CA GLU A 303 7.26 21.69 20.85
C GLU A 303 8.04 20.76 21.78
N ASP A 304 7.32 19.91 22.52
CA ASP A 304 7.89 19.04 23.55
C ASP A 304 8.31 17.65 23.02
N TYR A 305 8.23 17.46 21.70
CA TYR A 305 8.53 16.16 21.09
C TYR A 305 9.83 16.18 20.30
N ALA A 306 10.67 15.16 20.51
CA ALA A 306 11.87 15.00 19.71
C ALA A 306 11.52 14.73 18.22
N PRO A 307 12.16 15.43 17.26
CA PRO A 307 11.86 15.27 15.84
C PRO A 307 12.04 13.84 15.35
N ASN A 308 11.07 13.34 14.58
CA ASN A 308 11.00 12.00 14.02
C ASN A 308 10.84 10.86 15.06
N SER A 309 10.65 11.19 16.34
CA SER A 309 10.41 10.20 17.40
C SER A 309 9.09 9.43 17.18
N VAL A 310 8.93 8.34 17.92
CA VAL A 310 7.68 7.57 17.94
C VAL A 310 6.58 8.40 18.62
N GLU A 311 6.93 9.15 19.63
CA GLU A 311 6.05 10.02 20.42
C GLU A 311 5.50 11.16 19.56
N GLU A 312 6.36 11.85 18.79
CA GLU A 312 5.93 12.87 17.81
C GLU A 312 4.92 12.28 16.82
N LYS A 313 5.20 11.09 16.27
CA LYS A 313 4.29 10.42 15.32
C LYS A 313 2.94 10.09 15.96
N LYS A 314 2.93 9.56 17.18
CA LYS A 314 1.70 9.28 17.94
C LYS A 314 0.92 10.57 18.23
N ARG A 315 1.62 11.65 18.60
CA ARG A 315 1.00 12.96 18.84
C ARG A 315 0.31 13.50 17.60
N ILE A 316 0.99 13.48 16.45
CA ILE A 316 0.41 13.88 15.17
C ILE A 316 -0.86 13.07 14.85
N GLU A 317 -0.83 11.76 15.04
CA GLU A 317 -2.00 10.90 14.79
C GLU A 317 -3.15 11.21 15.75
N GLN A 318 -2.85 11.50 17.01
CA GLN A 318 -3.86 11.91 18.00
C GLN A 318 -4.51 13.24 17.62
N ILE A 319 -3.71 14.25 17.21
CA ILE A 319 -4.25 15.55 16.76
C ILE A 319 -5.16 15.36 15.54
N ILE A 320 -4.72 14.61 14.53
CA ILE A 320 -5.54 14.34 13.33
C ILE A 320 -6.87 13.66 13.72
N LYS A 321 -6.83 12.72 14.68
CA LYS A 321 -8.03 12.06 15.19
C LYS A 321 -8.97 13.05 15.89
N ASN A 322 -8.42 13.94 16.72
CA ASN A 322 -9.19 14.96 17.42
C ASN A 322 -9.80 15.98 16.45
N VAL A 323 -9.02 16.49 15.48
CA VAL A 323 -9.53 17.38 14.43
C VAL A 323 -10.70 16.72 13.70
N ASN A 324 -10.58 15.47 13.26
CA ASN A 324 -11.68 14.79 12.57
C ASN A 324 -12.90 14.56 13.47
N LYS A 325 -12.73 14.35 14.78
CA LYS A 325 -13.82 14.23 15.75
C LYS A 325 -14.58 15.55 15.86
N HIS A 326 -13.87 16.65 16.11
CA HIS A 326 -14.49 17.96 16.31
C HIS A 326 -15.05 18.54 15.01
N LEU A 327 -14.45 18.26 13.84
CA LEU A 327 -15.07 18.59 12.55
C LEU A 327 -16.43 17.90 12.38
N LYS A 328 -16.57 16.64 12.82
CA LYS A 328 -17.85 15.94 12.78
C LYS A 328 -18.90 16.62 13.69
N ASP A 329 -18.49 17.06 14.89
CA ASP A 329 -19.37 17.77 15.81
C ASP A 329 -19.75 19.16 15.26
N THR A 330 -18.80 19.90 14.69
CA THR A 330 -19.02 21.18 13.98
C THR A 330 -20.03 21.01 12.85
N CYS A 331 -19.87 20.00 11.99
CA CYS A 331 -20.81 19.72 10.90
C CYS A 331 -22.22 19.45 11.41
N ARG A 332 -22.38 18.75 12.52
CA ARG A 332 -23.68 18.50 13.14
C ARG A 332 -24.34 19.81 13.62
N ILE A 333 -23.59 20.69 14.27
CA ILE A 333 -24.08 21.99 14.74
C ILE A 333 -24.50 22.86 13.55
N LEU A 334 -23.65 22.95 12.52
CA LEU A 334 -23.90 23.78 11.32
C LEU A 334 -24.86 23.14 10.30
N ARG A 335 -25.41 21.95 10.60
CA ARG A 335 -26.31 21.18 9.72
C ARG A 335 -25.68 20.91 8.34
N ILE A 336 -24.39 20.55 8.33
CA ILE A 336 -23.66 20.12 7.13
C ILE A 336 -23.78 18.59 7.01
N SER A 337 -24.37 18.13 5.90
CA SER A 337 -24.60 16.70 5.65
C SER A 337 -23.37 15.98 5.09
N GLU A 338 -22.46 16.70 4.44
CA GLU A 338 -21.25 16.13 3.87
C GLU A 338 -20.25 15.73 4.94
N LYS A 339 -19.50 14.68 4.64
CA LYS A 339 -18.44 14.23 5.53
C LYS A 339 -17.22 15.13 5.42
N VAL A 340 -17.01 16.00 6.39
CA VAL A 340 -15.82 16.84 6.50
C VAL A 340 -14.73 16.11 7.31
N THR A 341 -13.51 16.11 6.79
CA THR A 341 -12.32 15.52 7.43
C THR A 341 -11.09 16.37 7.09
N THR A 342 -9.96 16.13 7.75
CA THR A 342 -8.70 16.78 7.40
C THR A 342 -8.31 16.64 5.92
N GLY A 343 -8.73 15.54 5.27
CA GLY A 343 -8.46 15.31 3.84
C GLY A 343 -9.35 16.17 2.92
N THR A 344 -10.55 16.55 3.36
CA THR A 344 -11.47 17.34 2.52
C THR A 344 -10.97 18.76 2.26
N ALA A 345 -10.19 19.35 3.17
CA ALA A 345 -9.58 20.66 2.96
C ALA A 345 -8.80 20.71 1.65
N ARG A 346 -7.97 19.69 1.42
CA ARG A 346 -7.15 19.55 0.23
C ARG A 346 -7.95 19.33 -1.05
N HIS A 347 -8.98 18.49 -0.99
CA HIS A 347 -9.88 18.24 -2.11
C HIS A 347 -10.69 19.52 -2.47
N THR A 348 -11.20 20.21 -1.45
CA THR A 348 -11.99 21.44 -1.61
C THR A 348 -11.13 22.55 -2.21
N PHE A 349 -9.89 22.75 -1.71
CA PHE A 349 -8.95 23.71 -2.28
C PHE A 349 -8.74 23.48 -3.77
N ALA A 350 -8.34 22.27 -4.17
CA ALA A 350 -8.06 21.95 -5.56
C ALA A 350 -9.28 22.13 -6.47
N THR A 351 -10.45 21.65 -6.02
CA THR A 351 -11.68 21.75 -6.82
C THR A 351 -12.18 23.19 -6.90
N LYS A 352 -12.04 23.98 -5.83
CA LYS A 352 -12.44 25.40 -5.83
C LYS A 352 -11.60 26.21 -6.82
N LEU A 353 -10.26 26.06 -6.79
CA LEU A 353 -9.38 26.73 -7.74
C LEU A 353 -9.68 26.35 -9.19
N LEU A 354 -9.89 25.05 -9.46
CA LEU A 354 -10.27 24.60 -10.79
C LEU A 354 -11.60 25.23 -11.26
N ARG A 355 -12.59 25.30 -10.38
CA ARG A 355 -13.88 25.94 -10.69
C ARG A 355 -13.73 27.45 -10.96
N CYS A 356 -12.74 28.09 -10.33
CA CYS A 356 -12.37 29.49 -10.61
C CYS A 356 -11.53 29.65 -11.89
N GLY A 357 -11.25 28.59 -12.65
CA GLY A 357 -10.47 28.65 -13.90
C GLY A 357 -8.96 28.64 -13.73
N VAL A 358 -8.45 28.37 -12.53
CA VAL A 358 -7.01 28.28 -12.29
C VAL A 358 -6.44 27.02 -13.00
N PRO A 359 -5.34 27.13 -13.76
CA PRO A 359 -4.72 26.00 -14.46
C PRO A 359 -4.36 24.84 -13.52
N VAL A 360 -4.58 23.60 -13.98
CA VAL A 360 -4.31 22.39 -13.17
C VAL A 360 -2.82 22.23 -12.83
N GLU A 361 -1.95 22.75 -13.68
CA GLU A 361 -0.50 22.80 -13.49
C GLU A 361 -0.15 23.62 -12.26
N TYR A 362 -0.73 24.83 -12.14
CA TYR A 362 -0.55 25.68 -10.96
C TYR A 362 -1.09 24.99 -9.69
N ILE A 363 -2.30 24.41 -9.77
CA ILE A 363 -2.88 23.68 -8.63
C ILE A 363 -1.97 22.51 -8.20
N SER A 364 -1.42 21.79 -9.18
CA SER A 364 -0.49 20.69 -8.94
C SER A 364 0.78 21.14 -8.24
N ASP A 365 1.30 22.27 -8.66
CA ASP A 365 2.48 22.91 -8.10
C ASP A 365 2.23 23.38 -6.67
N ALA A 366 1.22 24.21 -6.49
CA ALA A 366 0.81 24.74 -5.18
C ALA A 366 0.53 23.62 -4.14
N MET A 367 0.08 22.47 -4.57
CA MET A 367 -0.15 21.30 -3.72
C MET A 367 1.10 20.41 -3.54
N GLY A 368 2.20 20.70 -4.22
CA GLY A 368 3.43 19.91 -4.17
C GLY A 368 3.24 18.48 -4.71
N HIS A 369 2.54 18.33 -5.84
CA HIS A 369 2.43 17.04 -6.52
C HIS A 369 3.56 16.86 -7.52
N SER A 370 4.21 15.70 -7.52
CA SER A 370 5.26 15.36 -8.48
C SER A 370 4.73 15.02 -9.87
N ARG A 371 3.42 14.78 -10.00
CA ARG A 371 2.75 14.44 -11.26
C ARG A 371 1.39 15.13 -11.32
N ILE A 372 1.07 15.77 -12.43
CA ILE A 372 -0.22 16.43 -12.67
C ILE A 372 -1.39 15.43 -12.56
N SER A 373 -1.19 14.17 -13.00
CA SER A 373 -2.18 13.11 -12.86
C SER A 373 -2.64 12.86 -11.42
N THR A 374 -1.79 13.20 -10.43
CA THR A 374 -2.19 13.14 -9.01
C THR A 374 -3.23 14.23 -8.69
N THR A 375 -3.07 15.43 -9.24
CA THR A 375 -4.03 16.54 -9.10
C THR A 375 -5.33 16.23 -9.81
N GLN A 376 -5.28 15.66 -11.01
CA GLN A 376 -6.47 15.24 -11.76
C GLN A 376 -7.35 14.27 -10.99
N ASN A 377 -6.80 13.48 -10.07
CA ASN A 377 -7.59 12.61 -9.19
C ASN A 377 -8.42 13.37 -8.15
N TYR A 378 -8.14 14.64 -7.89
CA TYR A 378 -8.92 15.51 -6.99
C TYR A 378 -10.07 16.22 -7.72
N LEU A 379 -10.04 16.29 -9.05
CA LEU A 379 -10.95 17.09 -9.85
C LEU A 379 -12.18 16.25 -10.22
N ASP A 380 -13.37 16.81 -9.96
CA ASP A 380 -14.67 16.15 -10.22
C ASP A 380 -15.19 16.37 -11.66
N GLY A 381 -14.31 16.85 -12.57
CA GLY A 381 -14.69 17.27 -13.90
C GLY A 381 -15.26 18.71 -13.94
N TYR A 382 -15.58 19.17 -15.14
CA TYR A 382 -16.11 20.51 -15.37
C TYR A 382 -17.60 20.56 -15.09
N THR A 383 -18.08 21.64 -14.45
CA THR A 383 -19.50 21.92 -14.26
C THR A 383 -20.15 22.28 -15.58
N ARG A 384 -21.51 22.24 -15.63
CA ARG A 384 -22.25 22.71 -16.80
C ARG A 384 -21.93 24.17 -17.12
N GLU A 385 -21.83 25.01 -16.11
CA GLU A 385 -21.51 26.44 -16.25
C GLU A 385 -20.12 26.65 -16.84
N GLN A 386 -19.11 25.92 -16.39
CA GLN A 386 -17.76 25.98 -16.96
C GLN A 386 -17.72 25.54 -18.43
N ARG A 387 -18.51 24.52 -18.77
CA ARG A 387 -18.63 24.08 -20.18
C ARG A 387 -19.30 25.14 -21.04
N LEU A 388 -20.35 25.77 -20.55
CA LEU A 388 -21.03 26.86 -21.25
C LEU A 388 -20.10 28.07 -21.45
N ARG A 389 -19.38 28.47 -20.38
CA ARG A 389 -18.39 29.55 -20.46
C ARG A 389 -17.28 29.25 -21.45
N ALA A 390 -16.78 28.01 -21.47
CA ALA A 390 -15.76 27.60 -22.44
C ALA A 390 -16.32 27.63 -23.88
N ALA A 391 -17.56 27.21 -24.07
CA ALA A 391 -18.21 27.26 -25.38
C ALA A 391 -18.42 28.71 -25.87
N SER A 392 -18.83 29.63 -24.99
CA SER A 392 -19.02 31.03 -25.35
C SER A 392 -17.73 31.77 -25.72
N LEU A 393 -16.56 31.23 -25.40
CA LEU A 393 -15.28 31.77 -25.85
C LEU A 393 -14.96 31.45 -27.32
N LEU A 394 -15.75 30.59 -27.94
CA LEU A 394 -15.63 30.23 -29.37
C LEU A 394 -16.48 31.14 -30.26
N ASP A 395 -17.42 31.91 -29.68
CA ASP A 395 -18.21 32.88 -30.40
C ASP A 395 -17.36 34.15 -30.60
N ILE A 396 -16.88 34.36 -31.83
CA ILE A 396 -16.07 35.53 -32.25
C ILE A 396 -16.98 36.62 -32.75
#